data_54596ad9d273e22b959de2a8a7e03b66
#
_entry.id   54596ad9d273e22b959de2a8a7e03b66
#
_cell.length_a   1.000
_cell.length_b   1.000
_cell.length_c   1.000
_cell.angle_alpha   90.00
_cell.angle_beta   90.00
_cell.angle_gamma   90.00
#
_symmetry.space_group_name_H-M   'P 1'
#
loop_
_entity.id
_entity.type
_entity.pdbx_description
1 polymer ?
#
loop_
_entity_poly.entity_id
_entity_poly.type
_entity_poly.pdbx_seq_one_letter_code
_entity_poly.pdbx_strand_id
1 'polypeptide(L)'
;MINHENNPDYLNSFLDYTVTILNKSPNTIKEYNYDLATFLKFIKVHFKMTDEEDFSKITIKDIPLSTIKQIKLDDIHAFLSYLTNTYHSKAATRARKASSIRVFFNYLSQKANLIEFNPAQNLETPK
;
A
#
# COMPACT_ATOMS: atom_id res chain seq x y z
N MET A 1 -18.22 7.88 0.45
CA MET A 1 -17.96 6.56 1.05
C MET A 1 -16.97 5.79 0.19
N ILE A 2 -16.02 5.11 0.81
CA ILE A 2 -15.04 4.32 0.07
C ILE A 2 -15.68 3.04 -0.45
N ASN A 3 -15.45 2.73 -1.71
CA ASN A 3 -15.89 1.47 -2.29
C ASN A 3 -14.84 0.40 -1.99
N HIS A 4 -15.20 -0.56 -1.14
CA HIS A 4 -14.30 -1.63 -0.70
C HIS A 4 -14.35 -2.89 -1.57
N GLU A 5 -15.18 -2.93 -2.59
CA GLU A 5 -15.37 -4.13 -3.41
C GLU A 5 -14.11 -4.59 -4.13
N ASN A 6 -13.26 -3.65 -4.52
CA ASN A 6 -12.05 -3.94 -5.29
C ASN A 6 -10.82 -4.15 -4.42
N ASN A 7 -10.99 -4.14 -3.11
CA ASN A 7 -9.88 -4.26 -2.16
C ASN A 7 -9.79 -5.65 -1.56
N PRO A 8 -8.57 -6.14 -1.25
CA PRO A 8 -8.45 -7.33 -0.42
C PRO A 8 -8.96 -7.05 1.01
N ASP A 9 -9.35 -8.11 1.71
CA ASP A 9 -9.95 -7.99 3.04
C ASP A 9 -9.05 -7.26 4.04
N TYR A 10 -7.74 -7.53 4.01
CA TYR A 10 -6.81 -6.89 4.94
C TYR A 10 -6.70 -5.37 4.70
N LEU A 11 -6.89 -4.92 3.47
CA LEU A 11 -6.91 -3.49 3.16
C LEU A 11 -8.21 -2.85 3.68
N ASN A 12 -9.33 -3.52 3.47
CA ASN A 12 -10.62 -3.04 4.00
C ASN A 12 -10.59 -2.94 5.52
N SER A 13 -10.02 -3.94 6.20
CA SER A 13 -9.88 -3.92 7.65
C SER A 13 -9.02 -2.74 8.11
N PHE A 14 -7.94 -2.46 7.39
CA PHE A 14 -7.11 -1.30 7.69
C PHE A 14 -7.89 0.02 7.54
N LEU A 15 -8.63 0.16 6.43
CA LEU A 15 -9.41 1.39 6.21
C LEU A 15 -10.48 1.57 7.28
N ASP A 16 -11.15 0.49 7.68
CA ASP A 16 -12.13 0.56 8.77
C ASP A 16 -11.48 0.97 10.09
N TYR A 17 -10.27 0.48 10.37
CA TYR A 17 -9.50 0.88 11.54
C TYR A 17 -9.19 2.39 11.52
N THR A 18 -8.83 2.94 10.36
CA THR A 18 -8.54 4.37 10.24
C THR A 18 -9.78 5.23 10.47
N VAL A 19 -10.97 4.72 10.12
CA VAL A 19 -12.23 5.40 10.39
C VAL A 19 -12.60 5.31 11.86
N THR A 20 -12.66 4.09 12.40
CA THR A 20 -13.29 3.83 13.69
C THR A 20 -12.38 4.09 14.88
N ILE A 21 -11.09 3.81 14.73
CA ILE A 21 -10.13 3.96 15.83
C ILE A 21 -9.33 5.26 15.71
N LEU A 22 -8.82 5.55 14.51
CA LEU A 22 -7.98 6.74 14.34
C LEU A 22 -8.77 8.00 14.01
N ASN A 23 -10.05 7.86 13.70
CA ASN A 23 -10.95 8.99 13.37
C ASN A 23 -10.37 9.92 12.30
N LYS A 24 -9.78 9.33 11.26
CA LYS A 24 -9.21 10.11 10.16
C LYS A 24 -10.32 10.72 9.31
N SER A 25 -9.99 11.84 8.64
CA SER A 25 -10.95 12.52 7.75
C SER A 25 -11.23 11.68 6.51
N PRO A 26 -12.42 11.87 5.88
CA PRO A 26 -12.73 11.15 4.64
C PRO A 26 -11.69 11.33 3.55
N ASN A 27 -11.08 12.52 3.43
CA ASN A 27 -10.05 12.77 2.43
C ASN A 27 -8.79 11.96 2.72
N THR A 28 -8.37 11.88 3.98
CA THR A 28 -7.20 11.08 4.38
C THR A 28 -7.43 9.61 4.06
N ILE A 29 -8.63 9.11 4.32
CA ILE A 29 -8.98 7.71 4.07
C ILE A 29 -8.97 7.41 2.57
N LYS A 30 -9.48 8.33 1.74
CA LYS A 30 -9.39 8.20 0.28
C LYS A 30 -7.95 8.15 -0.20
N GLU A 31 -7.08 8.99 0.39
CA GLU A 31 -5.66 8.99 0.03
C GLU A 31 -4.99 7.68 0.42
N TYR A 32 -5.27 7.15 1.62
CA TYR A 32 -4.76 5.83 2.01
C TYR A 32 -5.19 4.76 1.02
N ASN A 33 -6.47 4.74 0.68
CA ASN A 33 -7.00 3.74 -0.25
C ASN A 33 -6.31 3.83 -1.61
N TYR A 34 -6.20 5.04 -2.15
CA TYR A 34 -5.55 5.27 -3.44
C TYR A 34 -4.07 4.89 -3.40
N ASP A 35 -3.35 5.36 -2.39
CA ASP A 35 -1.92 5.11 -2.27
C ASP A 35 -1.62 3.61 -2.14
N LEU A 36 -2.39 2.92 -1.32
CA LEU A 36 -2.16 1.49 -1.07
C LEU A 36 -2.63 0.64 -2.25
N ALA A 37 -3.71 1.03 -2.93
CA ALA A 37 -4.12 0.33 -4.15
C ALA A 37 -3.03 0.44 -5.22
N THR A 38 -2.44 1.63 -5.38
CA THR A 38 -1.34 1.84 -6.33
C THR A 38 -0.12 0.99 -5.95
N PHE A 39 0.22 0.96 -4.68
CA PHE A 39 1.33 0.13 -4.19
C PHE A 39 1.09 -1.36 -4.46
N LEU A 40 -0.11 -1.85 -4.18
CA LEU A 40 -0.44 -3.26 -4.38
C LEU A 40 -0.46 -3.65 -5.86
N LYS A 41 -0.89 -2.76 -6.74
CA LYS A 41 -0.78 -2.98 -8.19
C LYS A 41 0.68 -3.13 -8.60
N PHE A 42 1.54 -2.26 -8.08
CA PHE A 42 2.98 -2.35 -8.34
C PHE A 42 3.55 -3.68 -7.84
N ILE A 43 3.20 -4.08 -6.63
CA ILE A 43 3.67 -5.35 -6.04
C ILE A 43 3.26 -6.53 -6.92
N LYS A 44 2.04 -6.51 -7.45
CA LYS A 44 1.55 -7.58 -8.31
C LYS A 44 2.39 -7.71 -9.58
N VAL A 45 2.76 -6.58 -10.18
CA VAL A 45 3.65 -6.56 -11.36
C VAL A 45 5.07 -6.98 -10.95
N HIS A 46 5.57 -6.42 -9.89
CA HIS A 46 6.94 -6.62 -9.41
C HIS A 46 7.21 -8.09 -9.07
N PHE A 47 6.23 -8.77 -8.50
CA PHE A 47 6.33 -10.20 -8.18
C PHE A 47 5.86 -11.11 -9.32
N LYS A 48 5.61 -10.53 -10.51
CA LYS A 48 5.22 -11.27 -11.71
C LYS A 48 3.94 -12.09 -11.52
N MET A 49 2.96 -11.50 -10.83
CA MET A 49 1.68 -12.13 -10.55
C MET A 49 0.62 -11.78 -11.59
N THR A 50 0.95 -10.99 -12.59
CA THR A 50 0.02 -10.57 -13.64
C THR A 50 0.77 -10.34 -14.93
N ASP A 51 0.11 -10.62 -16.07
CA ASP A 51 0.63 -10.31 -17.41
C ASP A 51 0.02 -9.00 -17.95
N GLU A 52 -0.84 -8.34 -17.16
CA GLU A 52 -1.51 -7.12 -17.60
C GLU A 52 -0.51 -5.99 -17.76
N GLU A 53 -0.45 -5.42 -18.97
CA GLU A 53 0.46 -4.32 -19.28
C GLU A 53 -0.14 -2.95 -18.94
N ASP A 54 -1.47 -2.85 -18.93
CA ASP A 54 -2.17 -1.61 -18.59
C ASP A 54 -2.34 -1.54 -17.07
N PHE A 55 -1.56 -0.68 -16.42
CA PHE A 55 -1.56 -0.55 -14.97
C PHE A 55 -2.96 -0.26 -14.42
N SER A 56 -3.77 0.51 -15.15
CA SER A 56 -5.13 0.87 -14.71
C SER A 56 -6.08 -0.32 -14.66
N LYS A 57 -5.76 -1.40 -15.37
CA LYS A 57 -6.60 -2.61 -15.41
C LYS A 57 -6.18 -3.68 -14.41
N ILE A 58 -5.08 -3.46 -13.70
CA ILE A 58 -4.61 -4.42 -12.71
C ILE A 58 -5.58 -4.43 -11.52
N THR A 59 -6.00 -5.64 -11.12
CA THR A 59 -6.87 -5.82 -9.96
C THR A 59 -6.04 -6.23 -8.75
N ILE A 60 -6.49 -5.84 -7.55
CA ILE A 60 -5.74 -6.13 -6.32
C ILE A 60 -6.51 -7.04 -5.36
N LYS A 61 -7.80 -7.25 -5.58
CA LYS A 61 -8.64 -8.02 -4.66
C LYS A 61 -8.13 -9.45 -4.44
N ASP A 62 -7.51 -10.02 -5.45
CA ASP A 62 -7.01 -11.40 -5.43
C ASP A 62 -5.59 -11.53 -4.88
N ILE A 63 -4.98 -10.45 -4.39
CA ILE A 63 -3.64 -10.52 -3.81
C ILE A 63 -3.77 -11.11 -2.40
N PRO A 64 -3.26 -12.33 -2.16
CA PRO A 64 -3.42 -12.98 -0.86
C PRO A 64 -2.50 -12.38 0.20
N LEU A 65 -2.83 -12.58 1.46
CA LEU A 65 -1.99 -12.12 2.57
C LEU A 65 -0.59 -12.73 2.50
N SER A 66 -0.45 -13.93 1.95
CA SER A 66 0.86 -14.58 1.77
C SER A 66 1.80 -13.74 0.91
N THR A 67 1.28 -13.01 -0.07
CA THR A 67 2.08 -12.09 -0.88
C THR A 67 2.56 -10.91 -0.03
N ILE A 68 1.69 -10.36 0.80
CA ILE A 68 2.05 -9.25 1.70
C ILE A 68 3.18 -9.66 2.63
N LYS A 69 3.16 -10.90 3.12
CA LYS A 69 4.22 -11.43 4.00
C LYS A 69 5.58 -11.54 3.32
N GLN A 70 5.62 -11.55 2.00
CA GLN A 70 6.86 -11.64 1.22
C GLN A 70 7.49 -10.28 0.92
N ILE A 71 6.77 -9.19 1.16
CA ILE A 71 7.26 -7.85 0.85
C ILE A 71 8.39 -7.49 1.81
N LYS A 72 9.48 -6.98 1.23
CA LYS A 72 10.66 -6.51 1.97
C LYS A 72 10.88 -5.03 1.74
N LEU A 73 11.74 -4.43 2.54
CA LEU A 73 12.09 -3.00 2.39
C LEU A 73 12.56 -2.69 0.97
N ASP A 74 13.34 -3.58 0.36
CA ASP A 74 13.83 -3.39 -1.03
C ASP A 74 12.67 -3.29 -2.02
N ASP A 75 11.58 -4.01 -1.80
CA ASP A 75 10.41 -3.95 -2.68
C ASP A 75 9.70 -2.60 -2.55
N ILE A 76 9.67 -2.04 -1.34
CA ILE A 76 9.11 -0.71 -1.11
C ILE A 76 9.99 0.34 -1.77
N HIS A 77 11.31 0.22 -1.65
CA HIS A 77 12.25 1.11 -2.34
C HIS A 77 12.07 1.02 -3.86
N ALA A 78 11.84 -0.18 -4.39
CA ALA A 78 11.58 -0.37 -5.82
C ALA A 78 10.33 0.39 -6.26
N PHE A 79 9.29 0.39 -5.42
CA PHE A 79 8.07 1.15 -5.71
C PHE A 79 8.35 2.66 -5.77
N LEU A 80 9.10 3.18 -4.81
CA LEU A 80 9.43 4.61 -4.79
C LEU A 80 10.29 4.99 -6.00
N SER A 81 11.21 4.11 -6.40
CA SER A 81 12.00 4.30 -7.63
C SER A 81 11.11 4.31 -8.86
N TYR A 82 10.13 3.41 -8.93
CA TYR A 82 9.17 3.33 -10.02
C TYR A 82 8.39 4.65 -10.14
N LEU A 83 7.93 5.20 -9.02
CA LEU A 83 7.24 6.49 -9.03
C LEU A 83 8.13 7.61 -9.56
N THR A 84 9.40 7.63 -9.16
CA THR A 84 10.36 8.64 -9.60
C THR A 84 10.64 8.52 -11.10
N ASN A 85 10.92 7.32 -11.57
CA ASN A 85 11.44 7.10 -12.92
C ASN A 85 10.33 7.02 -13.98
N THR A 86 9.17 6.50 -13.62
CA THR A 86 8.07 6.30 -14.58
C THR A 86 7.10 7.47 -14.59
N TYR A 87 6.75 7.99 -13.42
CA TYR A 87 5.77 9.08 -13.29
C TYR A 87 6.39 10.43 -12.97
N HIS A 88 7.71 10.48 -12.77
CA HIS A 88 8.41 11.72 -12.40
C HIS A 88 7.76 12.39 -11.18
N SER A 89 7.33 11.58 -10.22
CA SER A 89 6.65 12.06 -9.02
C SER A 89 7.50 13.05 -8.24
N LYS A 90 6.83 14.05 -7.68
CA LYS A 90 7.48 15.00 -6.78
C LYS A 90 7.81 14.33 -5.44
N ALA A 91 8.80 14.88 -4.74
CA ALA A 91 9.21 14.36 -3.43
C ALA A 91 8.03 14.32 -2.45
N ALA A 92 7.15 15.32 -2.48
CA ALA A 92 5.97 15.36 -1.60
C ALA A 92 5.03 14.17 -1.85
N THR A 93 4.83 13.78 -3.10
CA THR A 93 3.99 12.63 -3.46
C THR A 93 4.61 11.34 -2.96
N ARG A 94 5.92 11.16 -3.14
CA ARG A 94 6.63 9.98 -2.65
C ARG A 94 6.59 9.90 -1.12
N ALA A 95 6.77 11.03 -0.45
CA ALA A 95 6.71 11.10 1.01
C ALA A 95 5.33 10.70 1.53
N ARG A 96 4.25 11.18 0.89
CA ARG A 96 2.89 10.82 1.26
C ARG A 96 2.64 9.31 1.10
N LYS A 97 3.06 8.75 -0.05
CA LYS A 97 2.88 7.32 -0.30
C LYS A 97 3.71 6.46 0.66
N ALA A 98 4.92 6.88 0.96
CA ALA A 98 5.74 6.19 1.97
C ALA A 98 5.07 6.21 3.34
N SER A 99 4.45 7.33 3.70
CA SER A 99 3.71 7.46 4.96
C SER A 99 2.51 6.51 5.01
N SER A 100 1.74 6.43 3.91
CA SER A 100 0.61 5.50 3.82
C SER A 100 1.07 4.05 3.98
N ILE A 101 2.17 3.68 3.34
CA ILE A 101 2.75 2.33 3.44
C ILE A 101 3.17 2.04 4.88
N ARG A 102 3.81 3.00 5.55
CA ARG A 102 4.24 2.84 6.95
C ARG A 102 3.06 2.58 7.89
N VAL A 103 2.02 3.38 7.78
CA VAL A 103 0.83 3.24 8.63
C VAL A 103 0.15 1.89 8.38
N PHE A 104 0.06 1.48 7.12
CA PHE A 104 -0.53 0.20 6.74
C PHE A 104 0.22 -0.99 7.34
N PHE A 105 1.54 -1.05 7.15
CA PHE A 105 2.32 -2.18 7.68
C PHE A 105 2.40 -2.16 9.21
N ASN A 106 2.40 -0.98 9.83
CA ASN A 106 2.30 -0.90 11.28
C ASN A 106 0.99 -1.50 11.78
N TYR A 107 -0.12 -1.19 11.11
CA TYR A 107 -1.41 -1.79 11.44
C TYR A 107 -1.37 -3.31 11.31
N LEU A 108 -0.89 -3.80 10.17
CA LEU A 108 -0.87 -5.25 9.91
C LEU A 108 -0.01 -6.02 10.92
N SER A 109 1.11 -5.44 11.35
CA SER A 109 2.04 -6.12 12.26
C SER A 109 1.72 -5.90 13.73
N GLN A 110 1.40 -4.65 14.14
CA GLN A 110 1.29 -4.29 15.55
C GLN A 110 -0.15 -4.28 16.07
N LYS A 111 -1.13 -4.05 15.22
CA LYS A 111 -2.52 -3.91 15.63
C LYS A 111 -3.34 -5.15 15.29
N ALA A 112 -3.29 -5.58 14.05
CA ALA A 112 -4.05 -6.73 13.56
C ALA A 112 -3.33 -8.07 13.75
N ASN A 113 -2.02 -8.04 13.92
CA ASN A 113 -1.17 -9.23 14.05
C ASN A 113 -1.35 -10.21 12.88
N LEU A 114 -1.56 -9.67 11.68
CA LEU A 114 -1.71 -10.46 10.47
C LEU A 114 -0.37 -10.84 9.85
N ILE A 115 0.67 -10.05 10.12
CA ILE A 115 2.04 -10.33 9.68
C ILE A 115 2.96 -10.23 10.89
N GLU A 116 4.04 -11.03 10.88
CA GLU A 116 5.01 -11.03 11.95
C GLU A 116 6.07 -9.96 11.77
N PHE A 117 6.47 -9.73 10.52
CA PHE A 117 7.58 -8.85 10.16
C PHE A 117 7.07 -7.60 9.49
N ASN A 118 7.50 -6.42 9.97
CA ASN A 118 7.11 -5.14 9.37
C ASN A 118 8.20 -4.68 8.37
N PRO A 119 7.97 -4.82 7.06
CA PRO A 119 9.00 -4.43 6.07
C PRO A 119 9.21 -2.93 5.99
N ALA A 120 8.30 -2.13 6.53
CA ALA A 120 8.38 -0.67 6.49
C ALA A 120 8.94 -0.06 7.78
N GLN A 121 9.38 -0.91 8.73
CA GLN A 121 9.85 -0.42 10.03
C GLN A 121 10.99 0.60 9.89
N ASN A 122 11.90 0.38 8.96
CA ASN A 122 13.05 1.25 8.75
C ASN A 122 12.92 2.13 7.51
N LEU A 123 11.72 2.25 6.98
CA LEU A 123 11.48 3.09 5.80
C LEU A 123 11.61 4.56 6.17
N GLU A 124 12.53 5.26 5.49
CA GLU A 124 12.73 6.68 5.67
C GLU A 124 11.79 7.48 4.76
N THR A 125 11.43 8.68 5.21
CA THR A 125 10.62 9.57 4.40
C THR A 125 11.48 10.14 3.26
N PRO A 126 11.07 10.01 2.00
CA PRO A 126 11.77 10.64 0.87
C PRO A 126 11.88 12.17 1.06
N LYS A 127 13.00 12.70 0.68
CA LYS A 127 13.29 14.14 0.79
C LYS A 127 13.31 14.79 -0.59
#